data_bb46177f8f8f7517b504b82690185bcc
#
_entry.id   bb46177f8f8f7517b504b82690185bcc
#
_cell.length_a   1.000
_cell.length_b   1.000
_cell.length_c   1.000
_cell.angle_alpha   90.00
_cell.angle_beta   90.00
_cell.angle_gamma   90.00
#
_symmetry.space_group_name_H-M   'P 1'
#
loop_
_entity.id
_entity.type
_entity.pdbx_description
1 polymer ?
#
loop_
_entity_poly.entity_id
_entity_poly.type
_entity_poly.pdbx_seq_one_letter_code
_entity_poly.pdbx_strand_id
1 'polypeptide(L)'
;MKAIMVMYDSLNRHMLPNYGCDWIIAPNFARLRERVVTFDNHFVGSMPCMPARREMHTGRYNFLHRSWGPHEPFDDSTFLELKHNNVYSHLASDHYHYWEDGGATYHHRYSSWVNVRGQEGDPWKGQVANPEVPEHLGRLARPFLVNRRYMQE
;
A
#
# COMPACT_ATOMS: atom_id res chain seq x y z
N MET A 1 22.22 -4.15 -11.73
CA MET A 1 21.36 -2.96 -11.51
C MET A 1 20.52 -3.19 -10.26
N LYS A 2 20.26 -2.13 -9.48
CA LYS A 2 19.39 -2.19 -8.30
C LYS A 2 18.23 -1.22 -8.51
N ALA A 3 17.02 -1.59 -8.16
CA ALA A 3 15.83 -0.73 -8.20
C ALA A 3 15.11 -0.77 -6.86
N ILE A 4 14.58 0.37 -6.44
CA ILE A 4 13.73 0.51 -5.26
C ILE A 4 12.43 1.13 -5.74
N MET A 5 11.32 0.46 -5.47
CA MET A 5 9.97 0.99 -5.67
C MET A 5 9.40 1.35 -4.31
N VAL A 6 8.94 2.58 -4.15
CA VAL A 6 8.26 3.03 -2.93
C VAL A 6 6.84 3.39 -3.29
N MET A 7 5.88 2.72 -2.68
CA MET A 7 4.46 2.98 -2.86
C MET A 7 3.89 3.54 -1.58
N TYR A 8 3.18 4.63 -1.69
CA TYR A 8 2.42 5.23 -0.59
C TYR A 8 0.94 4.98 -0.80
N ASP A 9 0.25 4.58 0.24
CA ASP A 9 -1.20 4.68 0.29
C ASP A 9 -1.60 6.14 0.53
N SER A 10 -2.73 6.58 0.03
CA SER A 10 -3.35 7.88 0.34
C SER A 10 -2.48 9.14 0.23
N LEU A 11 -1.27 9.07 -0.32
CA LEU A 11 -0.42 10.25 -0.51
C LEU A 11 -0.93 11.11 -1.66
N ASN A 12 -1.46 12.27 -1.33
CA ASN A 12 -1.98 13.21 -2.32
C ASN A 12 -0.84 14.04 -2.94
N ARG A 13 -0.74 14.02 -4.27
CA ARG A 13 0.27 14.79 -5.02
C ARG A 13 0.23 16.29 -4.74
N HIS A 14 -0.95 16.84 -4.45
CA HIS A 14 -1.11 18.27 -4.14
C HIS A 14 -0.46 18.70 -2.82
N MET A 15 -0.02 17.72 -1.99
CA MET A 15 0.74 17.95 -0.77
C MET A 15 2.26 17.85 -0.98
N LEU A 16 2.71 17.62 -2.21
CA LEU A 16 4.12 17.42 -2.53
C LEU A 16 4.76 18.64 -3.17
N PRO A 17 5.99 19.00 -2.79
CA PRO A 17 6.76 20.09 -3.41
C PRO A 17 6.96 19.90 -4.92
N ASN A 18 7.00 18.67 -5.40
CA ASN A 18 7.12 18.32 -6.81
C ASN A 18 5.97 18.89 -7.66
N TYR A 19 4.81 19.07 -7.05
CA TYR A 19 3.60 19.59 -7.69
C TYR A 19 3.21 21.00 -7.20
N GLY A 20 4.19 21.73 -6.62
CA GLY A 20 4.02 23.13 -6.26
C GLY A 20 3.49 23.39 -4.85
N CYS A 21 3.39 22.38 -3.99
CA CYS A 21 3.01 22.60 -2.59
C CYS A 21 4.13 23.30 -1.82
N ASP A 22 3.81 24.43 -1.22
CA ASP A 22 4.73 25.28 -0.43
C ASP A 22 4.37 25.38 1.06
N TRP A 23 3.19 24.87 1.44
CA TRP A 23 2.66 24.97 2.80
C TRP A 23 2.88 23.68 3.64
N ILE A 24 3.21 22.54 3.01
CA ILE A 24 3.57 21.31 3.71
C ILE A 24 5.09 21.25 3.91
N ILE A 25 5.50 20.98 5.15
CA ILE A 25 6.92 20.78 5.49
C ILE A 25 7.35 19.37 5.07
N ALA A 26 7.87 19.24 3.85
CA ALA A 26 8.31 17.97 3.28
C ALA A 26 9.75 18.07 2.71
N PRO A 27 10.77 18.28 3.56
CA PRO A 27 12.14 18.60 3.12
C PRO A 27 12.79 17.46 2.33
N ASN A 28 12.44 16.23 2.60
CA ASN A 28 13.00 15.08 1.88
C ASN A 28 12.43 14.99 0.46
N PHE A 29 11.15 15.26 0.27
CA PHE A 29 10.55 15.36 -1.06
C PHE A 29 11.08 16.57 -1.83
N ALA A 30 11.33 17.67 -1.16
CA ALA A 30 11.96 18.85 -1.78
C ALA A 30 13.35 18.51 -2.32
N ARG A 31 14.19 17.83 -1.53
CA ARG A 31 15.52 17.35 -2.00
C ARG A 31 15.42 16.31 -3.11
N LEU A 32 14.43 15.43 -3.04
CA LEU A 32 14.21 14.42 -4.07
C LEU A 32 13.83 15.07 -5.40
N ARG A 33 12.97 16.09 -5.38
CA ARG A 33 12.55 16.86 -6.56
C ARG A 33 13.73 17.33 -7.42
N GLU A 34 14.85 17.72 -6.81
CA GLU A 34 16.03 18.20 -7.50
C GLU A 34 16.77 17.14 -8.33
N ARG A 35 16.45 15.87 -8.12
CA ARG A 35 17.21 14.71 -8.64
C ARG A 35 16.38 13.73 -9.45
N VAL A 36 15.08 13.97 -9.59
CA VAL A 36 14.15 13.01 -10.21
C VAL A 36 13.37 13.66 -11.34
N VAL A 37 12.82 12.82 -12.20
CA VAL A 37 11.79 13.23 -13.14
C VAL A 37 10.44 13.10 -12.44
N THR A 38 9.64 14.17 -12.52
CA THR A 38 8.27 14.18 -12.01
C THR A 38 7.30 14.00 -13.19
N PHE A 39 6.39 13.08 -13.09
CA PHE A 39 5.36 12.82 -14.11
C PHE A 39 4.06 13.50 -13.72
N ASP A 40 3.65 14.50 -14.47
CA ASP A 40 2.41 15.23 -14.24
C ASP A 40 1.16 14.44 -14.66
N ASN A 41 1.31 13.64 -15.69
CA ASN A 41 0.23 12.84 -16.31
C ASN A 41 0.45 11.35 -16.08
N HIS A 42 0.54 10.95 -14.83
CA HIS A 42 0.57 9.54 -14.45
C HIS A 42 -0.76 9.15 -13.79
N PHE A 43 -1.52 8.31 -14.45
CA PHE A 43 -2.87 7.92 -14.03
C PHE A 43 -2.87 6.51 -13.46
N VAL A 44 -3.61 6.33 -12.38
CA VAL A 44 -3.89 5.00 -11.86
C VAL A 44 -4.87 4.27 -12.77
N GLY A 45 -4.59 3.02 -13.09
CA GLY A 45 -5.48 2.21 -13.93
C GLY A 45 -6.62 1.57 -13.13
N SER A 46 -6.37 1.17 -11.89
CA SER A 46 -7.35 0.49 -11.04
C SER A 46 -7.25 0.94 -9.60
N MET A 47 -8.38 0.99 -8.90
CA MET A 47 -8.52 1.40 -7.49
C MET A 47 -9.54 0.50 -6.78
N PRO A 48 -9.53 0.41 -5.46
CA PRO A 48 -8.55 0.94 -4.51
C PRO A 48 -7.27 0.08 -4.41
N CYS A 49 -6.71 -0.08 -3.21
CA CYS A 49 -5.38 -0.65 -2.97
C CYS A 49 -5.14 -2.03 -3.61
N MET A 50 -5.97 -3.03 -3.37
CA MET A 50 -5.73 -4.39 -3.90
C MET A 50 -5.86 -4.48 -5.43
N PRO A 51 -6.86 -3.88 -6.09
CA PRO A 51 -6.90 -3.80 -7.54
C PRO A 51 -5.68 -3.10 -8.16
N ALA A 52 -5.21 -2.01 -7.56
CA ALA A 52 -4.00 -1.30 -8.01
C ALA A 52 -2.74 -2.19 -7.88
N ARG A 53 -2.63 -2.94 -6.79
CA ARG A 53 -1.51 -3.87 -6.59
C ARG A 53 -1.54 -5.03 -7.57
N ARG A 54 -2.72 -5.57 -7.87
CA ARG A 54 -2.85 -6.60 -8.89
C ARG A 54 -2.43 -6.09 -10.27
N GLU A 55 -2.83 -4.88 -10.62
CA GLU A 55 -2.40 -4.23 -11.86
C GLU A 55 -0.88 -4.05 -11.91
N MET A 56 -0.27 -3.61 -10.81
CA MET A 56 1.19 -3.50 -10.68
C MET A 56 1.90 -4.83 -10.92
N HIS A 57 1.34 -5.94 -10.44
CA HIS A 57 1.91 -7.27 -10.64
C HIS A 57 1.72 -7.78 -12.06
N THR A 58 0.53 -7.59 -12.63
CA THR A 58 0.13 -8.23 -13.89
C THR A 58 0.36 -7.38 -15.12
N GLY A 59 0.45 -6.05 -14.97
CA GLY A 59 0.44 -5.10 -16.08
C GLY A 59 -0.91 -4.99 -16.79
N ARG A 60 -1.99 -5.50 -16.20
CA ARG A 60 -3.34 -5.53 -16.80
C ARG A 60 -4.30 -4.70 -15.97
N TYR A 61 -5.17 -3.94 -16.62
CA TYR A 61 -6.23 -3.19 -15.96
C TYR A 61 -7.18 -4.12 -15.21
N ASN A 62 -7.18 -4.05 -13.89
CA ASN A 62 -7.93 -4.97 -13.04
C ASN A 62 -9.45 -4.82 -13.23
N PHE A 63 -9.95 -3.60 -13.47
CA PHE A 63 -11.37 -3.32 -13.66
C PHE A 63 -11.98 -4.02 -14.89
N LEU A 64 -11.15 -4.49 -15.83
CA LEU A 64 -11.64 -5.22 -17.01
C LEU A 64 -12.08 -6.66 -16.69
N HIS A 65 -11.71 -7.21 -15.56
CA HIS A 65 -12.00 -8.61 -15.26
C HIS A 65 -12.37 -8.92 -13.81
N ARG A 66 -12.08 -8.05 -12.86
CA ARG A 66 -12.54 -8.19 -11.47
C ARG A 66 -12.36 -6.93 -10.65
N SER A 67 -12.94 -6.94 -9.46
CA SER A 67 -12.77 -5.90 -8.44
C SER A 67 -11.69 -6.30 -7.42
N TRP A 68 -12.02 -6.28 -6.15
CA TRP A 68 -11.15 -6.71 -5.05
C TRP A 68 -10.89 -8.21 -5.06
N GLY A 69 -9.69 -8.63 -4.70
CA GLY A 69 -9.40 -10.04 -4.48
C GLY A 69 -7.91 -10.39 -4.58
N PRO A 70 -7.58 -11.66 -4.35
CA PRO A 70 -6.23 -12.18 -4.44
C PRO A 70 -5.73 -12.22 -5.90
N HIS A 71 -4.44 -12.55 -6.06
CA HIS A 71 -3.97 -13.07 -7.33
C HIS A 71 -4.66 -14.39 -7.65
N GLU A 72 -5.08 -14.54 -8.89
CA GLU A 72 -5.56 -15.81 -9.38
C GLU A 72 -4.40 -16.72 -9.77
N PRO A 73 -4.59 -18.05 -9.77
CA PRO A 73 -3.56 -19.00 -10.18
C PRO A 73 -3.01 -18.78 -11.59
N PHE A 74 -3.81 -18.19 -12.46
CA PHE A 74 -3.46 -17.88 -13.86
C PHE A 74 -2.90 -16.47 -14.08
N ASP A 75 -2.80 -15.65 -13.04
CA ASP A 75 -2.24 -14.32 -13.16
C ASP A 75 -0.72 -14.39 -13.33
N ASP A 76 -0.23 -13.74 -14.37
CA ASP A 76 1.18 -13.41 -14.48
C ASP A 76 1.59 -12.46 -13.35
N SER A 77 2.84 -12.52 -12.95
CA SER A 77 3.37 -11.60 -11.96
C SER A 77 4.79 -11.19 -12.30
N THR A 78 4.99 -9.90 -12.49
CA THR A 78 6.31 -9.32 -12.73
C THR A 78 7.34 -9.78 -11.69
N PHE A 79 6.96 -9.85 -10.41
CA PHE A 79 7.88 -10.27 -9.35
C PHE A 79 8.18 -11.76 -9.39
N LEU A 80 7.24 -12.59 -9.82
CA LEU A 80 7.48 -14.01 -10.03
C LEU A 80 8.39 -14.23 -11.25
N GLU A 81 8.19 -13.48 -12.32
CA GLU A 81 9.06 -13.52 -13.51
C GLU A 81 10.48 -13.05 -13.19
N LEU A 82 10.65 -12.01 -12.37
CA LEU A 82 11.96 -11.60 -11.87
C LEU A 82 12.65 -12.76 -11.12
N LYS A 83 11.92 -13.45 -10.26
CA LYS A 83 12.43 -14.60 -9.51
C LYS A 83 12.85 -15.75 -10.44
N HIS A 84 12.05 -16.07 -11.46
CA HIS A 84 12.37 -17.11 -12.44
C HIS A 84 13.62 -16.76 -13.27
N ASN A 85 13.90 -15.47 -13.44
CA ASN A 85 15.07 -14.98 -14.14
C ASN A 85 16.24 -14.63 -13.21
N ASN A 86 16.29 -15.19 -12.01
CA ASN A 86 17.34 -15.01 -11.02
C ASN A 86 17.55 -13.54 -10.57
N VAL A 87 16.51 -12.73 -10.67
CA VAL A 87 16.49 -11.39 -10.10
C VAL A 87 15.81 -11.44 -8.73
N TYR A 88 16.58 -11.18 -7.69
CA TYR A 88 16.06 -11.19 -6.33
C TYR A 88 15.18 -9.99 -6.07
N SER A 89 14.00 -10.21 -5.51
CA SER A 89 13.05 -9.18 -5.10
C SER A 89 12.68 -9.33 -3.64
N HIS A 90 12.59 -8.22 -2.92
CA HIS A 90 12.17 -8.17 -1.52
C HIS A 90 11.01 -7.20 -1.35
N LEU A 91 9.96 -7.64 -0.68
CA LEU A 91 8.82 -6.80 -0.29
C LEU A 91 8.97 -6.41 1.18
N ALA A 92 8.94 -5.11 1.48
CA ALA A 92 8.68 -4.59 2.80
C ALA A 92 7.34 -3.85 2.76
N SER A 93 6.37 -4.25 3.56
CA SER A 93 5.02 -3.69 3.52
C SER A 93 4.39 -3.70 4.90
N ASP A 94 3.62 -2.66 5.18
CA ASP A 94 2.69 -2.55 6.29
C ASP A 94 1.24 -2.81 5.87
N HIS A 95 1.03 -3.15 4.60
CA HIS A 95 -0.30 -3.30 4.00
C HIS A 95 -0.97 -4.59 4.48
N TYR A 96 -1.86 -4.47 5.47
CA TYR A 96 -2.52 -5.60 6.13
C TYR A 96 -3.38 -6.45 5.19
N HIS A 97 -3.99 -5.85 4.17
CA HIS A 97 -4.84 -6.55 3.20
C HIS A 97 -4.14 -7.70 2.45
N TYR A 98 -2.81 -7.74 2.44
CA TYR A 98 -2.09 -8.90 1.89
C TYR A 98 -2.30 -10.18 2.71
N TRP A 99 -2.73 -10.07 3.96
CA TRP A 99 -2.90 -11.18 4.91
C TRP A 99 -4.36 -11.42 5.31
N GLU A 100 -5.30 -10.60 4.82
CA GLU A 100 -6.72 -10.85 4.95
C GLU A 100 -7.18 -12.00 4.04
N ASP A 101 -8.35 -12.58 4.34
CA ASP A 101 -9.01 -13.53 3.46
C ASP A 101 -9.22 -12.92 2.07
N GLY A 102 -8.77 -13.65 1.07
CA GLY A 102 -8.79 -13.20 -0.32
C GLY A 102 -7.66 -12.24 -0.73
N GLY A 103 -6.72 -11.91 0.16
CA GLY A 103 -5.56 -11.04 -0.13
C GLY A 103 -4.20 -11.75 -0.15
N ALA A 104 -4.11 -12.90 0.48
CA ALA A 104 -2.89 -13.58 0.93
C ALA A 104 -1.92 -14.09 -0.14
N THR A 105 -2.07 -13.78 -1.40
CA THR A 105 -1.28 -14.37 -2.49
C THR A 105 -0.22 -13.44 -3.09
N TYR A 106 -0.23 -12.17 -2.74
CA TYR A 106 0.65 -11.16 -3.33
C TYR A 106 2.10 -11.28 -2.87
N HIS A 107 2.34 -11.37 -1.58
CA HIS A 107 3.68 -11.39 -0.98
C HIS A 107 4.49 -12.63 -1.35
N HIS A 108 3.84 -13.76 -1.60
CA HIS A 108 4.51 -15.01 -2.01
C HIS A 108 5.19 -14.95 -3.39
N ARG A 109 4.84 -13.94 -4.20
CA ARG A 109 5.43 -13.75 -5.52
C ARG A 109 6.84 -13.17 -5.46
N TYR A 110 7.21 -12.53 -4.35
CA TYR A 110 8.56 -12.01 -4.12
C TYR A 110 9.52 -13.13 -3.67
N SER A 111 10.82 -12.88 -3.79
CA SER A 111 11.85 -13.81 -3.30
C SER A 111 11.87 -13.87 -1.79
N SER A 112 11.63 -12.75 -1.12
CA SER A 112 11.42 -12.66 0.33
C SER A 112 10.52 -11.47 0.67
N TRP A 113 10.01 -11.43 1.89
CA TRP A 113 9.14 -10.37 2.34
C TRP A 113 9.17 -10.18 3.85
N VAL A 114 8.79 -8.98 4.29
CA VAL A 114 8.53 -8.64 5.69
C VAL A 114 7.25 -7.82 5.79
N ASN A 115 6.42 -8.13 6.78
CA ASN A 115 5.24 -7.33 7.13
C ASN A 115 5.52 -6.54 8.40
N VAL A 116 5.38 -5.21 8.31
CA VAL A 116 5.40 -4.31 9.46
C VAL A 116 3.99 -4.27 10.04
N ARG A 117 3.83 -4.79 11.26
CA ARG A 117 2.53 -4.97 11.91
C ARG A 117 1.99 -3.65 12.48
N GLY A 118 0.65 -3.57 12.65
CA GLY A 118 -0.02 -2.51 13.38
C GLY A 118 -0.69 -1.44 12.52
N GLN A 119 -0.70 -1.58 11.20
CA GLN A 119 -1.35 -0.64 10.27
C GLN A 119 -2.68 -1.18 9.74
N GLU A 120 -3.53 -0.30 9.22
CA GLU A 120 -4.78 -0.65 8.52
C GLU A 120 -5.76 -1.53 9.33
N GLY A 121 -5.74 -1.43 10.64
CA GLY A 121 -6.59 -2.23 11.52
C GLY A 121 -6.10 -3.66 11.72
N ASP A 122 -4.81 -3.91 11.55
CA ASP A 122 -4.17 -5.19 11.84
C ASP A 122 -4.39 -5.58 13.33
N PRO A 123 -5.08 -6.69 13.63
CA PRO A 123 -5.33 -7.13 15.00
C PRO A 123 -4.10 -7.82 15.62
N TRP A 124 -2.95 -7.18 15.58
CA TRP A 124 -1.68 -7.77 15.98
C TRP A 124 -1.43 -7.82 17.50
N LYS A 125 -2.13 -6.98 18.25
CA LYS A 125 -2.11 -7.00 19.72
C LYS A 125 -3.41 -7.58 20.27
N GLY A 126 -3.31 -8.53 21.18
CA GLY A 126 -4.46 -9.05 21.90
C GLY A 126 -4.97 -8.01 22.90
N GLN A 127 -6.23 -7.58 22.74
CA GLN A 127 -6.89 -6.67 23.66
C GLN A 127 -8.33 -7.13 23.88
N VAL A 128 -8.66 -7.43 25.12
CA VAL A 128 -10.01 -7.90 25.50
C VAL A 128 -10.92 -6.71 25.85
N ALA A 129 -10.41 -5.74 26.61
CA ALA A 129 -11.15 -4.53 26.95
C ALA A 129 -11.27 -3.60 25.73
N ASN A 130 -12.38 -2.87 25.65
CA ASN A 130 -12.50 -1.81 24.66
C ASN A 130 -11.51 -0.68 25.01
N PRO A 131 -10.79 -0.13 24.03
CA PRO A 131 -9.90 1.01 24.28
C PRO A 131 -10.72 2.26 24.66
N GLU A 132 -10.14 3.10 25.50
CA GLU A 132 -10.67 4.44 25.72
C GLU A 132 -10.47 5.29 24.45
N VAL A 133 -11.55 5.74 23.87
CA VAL A 133 -11.51 6.55 22.65
C VAL A 133 -11.57 8.03 23.05
N PRO A 134 -10.60 8.85 22.63
CA PRO A 134 -10.67 10.30 22.85
C PRO A 134 -11.95 10.91 22.26
N GLU A 135 -12.59 11.81 22.99
CA GLU A 135 -13.87 12.45 22.60
C GLU A 135 -13.81 13.19 21.25
N HIS A 136 -12.63 13.54 20.78
CA HIS A 136 -12.42 14.43 19.63
C HIS A 136 -11.70 13.76 18.43
N LEU A 137 -12.11 12.55 18.06
CA LEU A 137 -11.58 11.90 16.84
C LEU A 137 -12.26 12.38 15.53
N GLY A 138 -12.99 13.49 15.57
CA GLY A 138 -13.63 14.07 14.41
C GLY A 138 -14.68 13.17 13.73
N ARG A 139 -14.95 13.41 12.45
CA ARG A 139 -15.96 12.66 11.67
C ARG A 139 -15.63 11.18 11.46
N LEU A 140 -14.40 10.75 11.71
CA LEU A 140 -13.98 9.36 11.62
C LEU A 140 -14.35 8.54 12.87
N ALA A 141 -14.73 9.20 13.95
CA ALA A 141 -15.22 8.56 15.16
C ALA A 141 -16.63 7.98 14.97
N ARG A 142 -16.77 7.02 14.09
CA ARG A 142 -17.87 6.06 14.21
C ARG A 142 -17.45 5.07 15.30
N PRO A 143 -18.09 5.06 16.48
CA PRO A 143 -17.63 4.30 17.65
C PRO A 143 -17.35 2.83 17.36
N PHE A 144 -18.03 2.26 16.37
CA PHE A 144 -17.97 0.84 16.03
C PHE A 144 -16.76 0.43 15.18
N LEU A 145 -16.19 1.32 14.36
CA LEU A 145 -15.11 1.00 13.45
C LEU A 145 -13.74 1.42 13.99
N VAL A 146 -13.71 2.49 14.79
CA VAL A 146 -12.48 3.03 15.35
C VAL A 146 -11.99 2.20 16.53
N ASN A 147 -12.90 1.67 17.35
CA ASN A 147 -12.57 1.05 18.63
C ASN A 147 -11.75 -0.24 18.57
N ARG A 148 -11.75 -0.95 17.47
CA ARG A 148 -10.99 -2.21 17.36
C ARG A 148 -9.84 -2.20 16.38
N ARG A 149 -9.81 -1.25 15.45
CA ARG A 149 -8.87 -1.31 14.33
C ARG A 149 -7.71 -0.31 14.42
N TYR A 150 -7.92 0.87 15.01
CA TYR A 150 -6.94 1.96 14.93
C TYR A 150 -6.27 2.33 16.25
N MET A 151 -6.65 1.72 17.37
CA MET A 151 -6.14 2.04 18.69
C MET A 151 -5.22 0.95 19.28
N GLN A 152 -4.68 0.10 18.43
CA GLN A 152 -3.72 -0.94 18.85
C GLN A 152 -2.25 -0.50 18.65
N GLU A 153 -2.02 0.76 18.35
CA GLU A 153 -0.68 1.34 18.23
C GLU A 153 0.00 1.58 19.57
#